data_39a5e8a8318703ba5b56015859c0c2e8
#
_entry.id   39a5e8a8318703ba5b56015859c0c2e8
#
_cell.length_a   1.000
_cell.length_b   1.000
_cell.length_c   1.000
_cell.angle_alpha   90.00
_cell.angle_beta   90.00
_cell.angle_gamma   90.00
#
_symmetry.space_group_name_H-M   'P 1'
#
loop_
_entity.id
_entity.type
_entity.pdbx_description
1 polymer ?
#
loop_
_entity_poly.entity_id
_entity_poly.type
_entity_poly.pdbx_seq_one_letter_code
_entity_poly.pdbx_strand_id
1 'polypeptide(L)'
;MLRSCPFRQSSFYLMLAILVGMSLAPIPVMGAEEQKPTGDPSIISPEARLEKLFEGGCVLTEGVAAGPDGMMYFSDITFTFRCKDQKGAMEAGHIWRYDPKTGKTTIFRSPSGMSNGIKFDADGNMIVAEGADFGGRRVTKTDMKTGKSYIIAGLYNGRPFNAPNDITIDKKGRIYFSDPRYLGHEPVDQPVMAVYRIDPDGSIHMIITDAGKCNGVAISPDQKTLYVVSNDNGATGFDRLPEGAKTQKGVMALLAYDLAEDGTASNRRVLVDYYPEDGPDGLVVDVEGNLYVAVRNQKRPGIYVYSPQGKELAYIPTEIPTNVGFGRGDESKTLYITAGKSLYRIKMMKEGYQLSK
;
A
#
# COMPACT_ATOMS: atom_id res chain seq x y z
N MET A 1 -57.43 7.42 40.99
CA MET A 1 -57.75 6.10 41.55
C MET A 1 -56.50 5.27 41.56
N LEU A 2 -55.88 5.16 42.71
CA LEU A 2 -54.72 4.36 43.01
C LEU A 2 -55.13 2.91 43.20
N ARG A 3 -54.47 1.95 42.55
CA ARG A 3 -54.51 0.54 42.93
C ARG A 3 -53.10 0.04 43.17
N SER A 4 -52.86 -0.31 44.41
CA SER A 4 -51.73 -0.96 45.01
C SER A 4 -51.62 -2.42 44.53
N CYS A 5 -50.43 -2.94 44.31
CA CYS A 5 -50.11 -4.34 44.13
C CYS A 5 -49.13 -4.82 45.19
N PRO A 6 -49.30 -5.98 45.82
CA PRO A 6 -48.63 -6.35 47.06
C PRO A 6 -47.29 -7.07 46.86
N PHE A 7 -46.43 -6.86 47.81
CA PHE A 7 -45.15 -7.57 48.03
C PHE A 7 -45.39 -9.07 48.31
N ARG A 8 -44.66 -9.94 47.65
CA ARG A 8 -44.43 -11.33 48.06
C ARG A 8 -42.98 -11.49 48.52
N GLN A 9 -42.82 -11.78 49.77
CA GLN A 9 -41.62 -12.33 50.38
C GLN A 9 -41.35 -13.73 49.83
N SER A 10 -40.12 -14.02 49.44
CA SER A 10 -39.66 -15.39 49.20
C SER A 10 -38.32 -15.59 49.85
N SER A 11 -38.27 -16.64 50.60
CA SER A 11 -37.27 -17.10 51.58
C SER A 11 -35.88 -17.29 50.98
N PHE A 12 -34.89 -16.86 51.79
CA PHE A 12 -33.47 -17.20 51.61
C PHE A 12 -33.20 -18.68 51.86
N TYR A 13 -32.67 -19.39 50.86
CA TYR A 13 -31.93 -20.63 51.06
C TYR A 13 -30.46 -20.35 50.98
N LEU A 14 -29.76 -20.52 52.06
CA LEU A 14 -28.30 -20.42 52.21
C LEU A 14 -27.69 -21.71 51.68
N MET A 15 -27.13 -21.67 50.48
CA MET A 15 -26.31 -22.79 49.94
C MET A 15 -24.85 -22.46 50.22
N LEU A 16 -24.22 -23.26 51.08
CA LEU A 16 -22.79 -23.26 51.39
C LEU A 16 -22.03 -23.86 50.21
N ALA A 17 -21.37 -23.04 49.34
CA ALA A 17 -20.51 -23.51 48.28
C ALA A 17 -19.09 -23.70 48.81
N ILE A 18 -18.63 -24.94 48.84
CA ILE A 18 -17.25 -25.32 49.14
C ILE A 18 -16.40 -24.91 47.93
N LEU A 19 -15.58 -23.88 48.08
CA LEU A 19 -14.55 -23.49 47.12
C LEU A 19 -13.36 -24.47 47.20
N VAL A 20 -13.31 -25.43 46.25
CA VAL A 20 -12.09 -26.19 45.97
C VAL A 20 -11.19 -25.29 45.13
N GLY A 21 -10.15 -24.73 45.72
CA GLY A 21 -9.13 -23.95 45.05
C GLY A 21 -8.29 -24.85 44.14
N MET A 22 -8.65 -24.95 42.89
CA MET A 22 -7.74 -25.45 41.83
C MET A 22 -6.86 -24.30 41.38
N SER A 23 -5.59 -24.33 41.81
CA SER A 23 -4.53 -23.50 41.27
C SER A 23 -4.33 -23.88 39.80
N LEU A 24 -4.92 -23.11 38.88
CA LEU A 24 -4.57 -23.17 37.47
C LEU A 24 -3.18 -22.55 37.29
N ALA A 25 -2.18 -23.37 37.09
CA ALA A 25 -0.89 -22.92 36.63
C ALA A 25 -1.10 -22.16 35.28
N PRO A 26 -0.43 -21.02 35.05
CA PRO A 26 -0.55 -20.30 33.79
C PRO A 26 -0.07 -21.23 32.67
N ILE A 27 -0.95 -21.52 31.72
CA ILE A 27 -0.58 -22.18 30.45
C ILE A 27 0.41 -21.22 29.80
N PRO A 28 1.64 -21.64 29.46
CA PRO A 28 2.55 -20.79 28.72
C PRO A 28 1.87 -20.49 27.39
N VAL A 29 1.58 -19.22 27.11
CA VAL A 29 1.25 -18.74 25.77
C VAL A 29 2.50 -19.05 24.95
N MET A 30 2.45 -20.12 24.15
CA MET A 30 3.47 -20.36 23.13
C MET A 30 3.45 -19.12 22.24
N GLY A 31 4.49 -18.27 22.36
CA GLY A 31 4.70 -17.17 21.46
C GLY A 31 4.65 -17.73 20.04
N ALA A 32 3.83 -17.11 19.18
CA ALA A 32 3.84 -17.46 17.77
C ALA A 32 5.30 -17.38 17.30
N GLU A 33 5.83 -18.50 16.81
CA GLU A 33 7.17 -18.56 16.25
C GLU A 33 7.25 -17.48 15.18
N GLU A 34 8.14 -16.51 15.35
CA GLU A 34 8.33 -15.42 14.39
C GLU A 34 8.73 -16.05 13.06
N GLN A 35 7.83 -16.03 12.09
CA GLN A 35 8.06 -16.69 10.81
C GLN A 35 9.25 -16.00 10.12
N LYS A 36 10.31 -16.77 9.88
CA LYS A 36 11.54 -16.27 9.26
C LYS A 36 11.35 -16.14 7.74
N PRO A 37 12.03 -15.19 7.11
CA PRO A 37 12.13 -15.14 5.67
C PRO A 37 12.75 -16.44 5.11
N THR A 38 12.31 -16.80 3.90
CA THR A 38 12.82 -18.01 3.19
C THR A 38 13.18 -17.64 1.75
N GLY A 39 14.07 -18.42 1.13
CA GLY A 39 14.39 -18.25 -0.29
C GLY A 39 15.88 -18.32 -0.59
N ASP A 40 16.24 -17.79 -1.76
CA ASP A 40 17.62 -17.78 -2.28
C ASP A 40 18.50 -16.87 -1.40
N PRO A 41 19.63 -17.42 -0.85
CA PRO A 41 20.56 -16.62 -0.04
C PRO A 41 21.18 -15.43 -0.79
N SER A 42 21.17 -15.42 -2.12
CA SER A 42 21.62 -14.27 -2.92
C SER A 42 20.60 -13.13 -2.94
N ILE A 43 19.37 -13.38 -2.52
CA ILE A 43 18.27 -12.40 -2.41
C ILE A 43 18.08 -11.94 -0.96
N ILE A 44 18.02 -12.90 -0.03
CA ILE A 44 17.81 -12.62 1.39
C ILE A 44 18.63 -13.57 2.26
N SER A 45 19.33 -13.01 3.26
CA SER A 45 20.07 -13.83 4.22
C SER A 45 19.11 -14.66 5.09
N PRO A 46 19.41 -15.93 5.40
CA PRO A 46 18.66 -16.72 6.38
C PRO A 46 18.60 -16.06 7.78
N GLU A 47 19.57 -15.20 8.08
CA GLU A 47 19.66 -14.46 9.34
C GLU A 47 18.91 -13.13 9.32
N ALA A 48 18.36 -12.72 8.17
CA ALA A 48 17.59 -11.49 8.08
C ALA A 48 16.36 -11.54 9.01
N ARG A 49 16.04 -10.39 9.60
CA ARG A 49 14.88 -10.24 10.50
C ARG A 49 14.06 -9.05 10.07
N LEU A 50 12.75 -9.24 10.10
CA LEU A 50 11.80 -8.15 9.91
C LEU A 50 11.75 -7.31 11.19
N GLU A 51 11.98 -6.02 11.08
CA GLU A 51 11.97 -5.07 12.19
C GLU A 51 10.80 -4.11 12.05
N LYS A 52 9.95 -4.02 13.08
CA LYS A 52 8.89 -3.00 13.13
C LYS A 52 9.49 -1.68 13.59
N LEU A 53 9.33 -0.64 12.78
CA LEU A 53 9.88 0.70 13.01
C LEU A 53 8.84 1.67 13.56
N PHE A 54 7.59 1.50 13.16
CA PHE A 54 6.49 2.37 13.51
C PHE A 54 5.17 1.59 13.54
N GLU A 55 4.31 1.92 14.49
CA GLU A 55 2.93 1.46 14.58
C GLU A 55 2.09 2.64 15.09
N GLY A 56 1.47 3.36 14.18
CA GLY A 56 0.73 4.59 14.53
C GLY A 56 -0.09 5.12 13.37
N GLY A 57 -0.19 4.38 12.27
CA GLY A 57 -1.11 4.67 11.18
C GLY A 57 -2.55 4.59 11.67
N CYS A 58 -3.41 5.43 11.12
CA CYS A 58 -4.80 5.48 11.56
C CYS A 58 -5.57 4.24 11.11
N VAL A 59 -5.53 3.95 9.82
CA VAL A 59 -6.24 2.78 9.24
C VAL A 59 -5.29 1.90 8.45
N LEU A 60 -4.56 2.48 7.49
CA LEU A 60 -3.73 1.71 6.55
C LEU A 60 -2.54 2.55 6.09
N THR A 61 -1.33 2.08 6.41
CA THR A 61 -0.11 2.67 5.86
C THR A 61 0.09 2.21 4.42
N GLU A 62 0.62 3.08 3.54
CA GLU A 62 0.75 2.87 2.11
C GLU A 62 2.00 3.56 1.55
N GLY A 63 2.21 3.45 0.27
CA GLY A 63 3.18 4.08 -0.61
C GLY A 63 4.45 4.57 0.08
N VAL A 64 5.49 3.72 0.16
CA VAL A 64 6.74 4.06 0.84
C VAL A 64 7.85 4.37 -0.16
N ALA A 65 8.56 5.48 0.05
CA ALA A 65 9.67 5.92 -0.80
C ALA A 65 10.78 6.61 -0.02
N ALA A 66 12.03 6.39 -0.44
CA ALA A 66 13.20 7.09 0.11
C ALA A 66 13.36 8.45 -0.55
N GLY A 67 13.37 9.50 0.25
CA GLY A 67 13.67 10.86 -0.18
C GLY A 67 15.16 11.09 -0.48
N PRO A 68 15.49 12.18 -1.20
CA PRO A 68 16.88 12.54 -1.47
C PRO A 68 17.65 12.95 -0.19
N ASP A 69 16.93 13.24 0.89
CA ASP A 69 17.45 13.56 2.22
C ASP A 69 17.78 12.31 3.06
N GLY A 70 17.52 11.10 2.50
CA GLY A 70 17.73 9.82 3.18
C GLY A 70 16.60 9.44 4.15
N MET A 71 15.55 10.25 4.26
CA MET A 71 14.35 9.93 5.03
C MET A 71 13.44 8.99 4.25
N MET A 72 12.65 8.19 4.97
CA MET A 72 11.57 7.40 4.37
C MET A 72 10.24 8.14 4.53
N TYR A 73 9.53 8.27 3.42
CA TYR A 73 8.19 8.88 3.39
C TYR A 73 7.17 7.81 3.08
N PHE A 74 6.07 7.78 3.80
CA PHE A 74 4.99 6.82 3.56
C PHE A 74 3.63 7.45 3.86
N SER A 75 2.63 7.00 3.12
CA SER A 75 1.26 7.46 3.24
C SER A 75 0.51 6.75 4.37
N ASP A 76 -0.52 7.42 4.89
CA ASP A 76 -1.51 6.87 5.80
C ASP A 76 -2.90 7.20 5.26
N ILE A 77 -3.59 6.17 4.76
CA ILE A 77 -4.95 6.29 4.27
C ILE A 77 -5.89 6.21 5.46
N THR A 78 -6.52 7.32 5.79
CA THR A 78 -7.32 7.42 7.01
C THR A 78 -8.74 6.91 6.83
N PHE A 79 -9.24 6.78 5.59
CA PHE A 79 -10.66 6.49 5.33
C PHE A 79 -11.53 7.36 6.24
N THR A 80 -11.72 8.60 5.89
CA THR A 80 -12.18 9.74 6.71
C THR A 80 -13.17 9.43 7.83
N PHE A 81 -14.13 8.52 7.59
CA PHE A 81 -15.11 8.13 8.60
C PHE A 81 -14.58 7.17 9.67
N ARG A 82 -13.40 6.56 9.46
CA ARG A 82 -12.76 5.62 10.42
C ARG A 82 -11.68 6.28 11.25
N CYS A 83 -11.14 7.42 10.77
CA CYS A 83 -10.08 8.14 11.45
C CYS A 83 -10.57 9.51 11.91
N LYS A 84 -10.52 9.72 13.22
CA LYS A 84 -10.92 10.97 13.84
C LYS A 84 -9.86 11.41 14.84
N ASP A 85 -9.62 12.71 14.88
CA ASP A 85 -8.78 13.30 15.90
C ASP A 85 -9.45 13.22 17.31
N GLN A 86 -8.73 13.70 18.33
CA GLN A 86 -9.23 13.72 19.71
C GLN A 86 -10.50 14.54 19.92
N LYS A 87 -10.84 15.42 18.97
CA LYS A 87 -12.06 16.25 18.97
C LYS A 87 -13.18 15.67 18.13
N GLY A 88 -12.96 14.51 17.50
CA GLY A 88 -13.91 13.83 16.65
C GLY A 88 -13.96 14.35 15.21
N ALA A 89 -13.05 15.24 14.78
CA ALA A 89 -12.95 15.69 13.41
C ALA A 89 -12.32 14.61 12.53
N MET A 90 -12.90 14.40 11.31
CA MET A 90 -12.38 13.44 10.34
C MET A 90 -11.04 13.90 9.77
N GLU A 91 -10.09 12.99 9.70
CA GLU A 91 -8.76 13.26 9.16
C GLU A 91 -8.65 12.83 7.68
N ALA A 92 -8.03 13.67 6.86
CA ALA A 92 -7.98 13.51 5.41
C ALA A 92 -6.59 13.02 4.94
N GLY A 93 -6.08 11.97 5.58
CA GLY A 93 -4.81 11.33 5.26
C GLY A 93 -3.58 12.07 5.76
N HIS A 94 -2.50 11.31 5.90
CA HIS A 94 -1.19 11.85 6.28
C HIS A 94 -0.11 11.35 5.34
N ILE A 95 1.01 12.09 5.26
CA ILE A 95 2.31 11.57 4.86
C ILE A 95 3.20 11.62 6.09
N TRP A 96 3.69 10.46 6.49
CA TRP A 96 4.68 10.32 7.55
C TRP A 96 6.09 10.45 6.98
N ARG A 97 7.03 10.86 7.83
CA ARG A 97 8.46 10.87 7.57
C ARG A 97 9.17 10.13 8.69
N TYR A 98 9.88 9.07 8.34
CA TYR A 98 10.72 8.29 9.24
C TYR A 98 12.19 8.60 8.98
N ASP A 99 12.94 8.85 10.04
CA ASP A 99 14.40 9.06 10.01
C ASP A 99 15.12 7.75 10.37
N PRO A 100 15.80 7.09 9.43
CA PRO A 100 16.51 5.83 9.69
C PRO A 100 17.65 5.94 10.70
N LYS A 101 18.21 7.15 10.88
CA LYS A 101 19.33 7.39 11.79
C LYS A 101 18.89 7.52 13.24
N THR A 102 17.75 8.13 13.48
CA THR A 102 17.25 8.40 14.83
C THR A 102 16.09 7.50 15.23
N GLY A 103 15.48 6.77 14.29
CA GLY A 103 14.28 5.97 14.50
C GLY A 103 13.00 6.80 14.72
N LYS A 104 13.05 8.11 14.51
CA LYS A 104 11.92 9.01 14.78
C LYS A 104 10.98 9.09 13.58
N THR A 105 9.68 8.93 13.84
CA THR A 105 8.62 9.18 12.88
C THR A 105 7.88 10.47 13.22
N THR A 106 7.58 11.28 12.20
CA THR A 106 6.86 12.56 12.32
C THR A 106 5.90 12.74 11.16
N ILE A 107 4.82 13.49 11.34
CA ILE A 107 3.95 13.89 10.23
C ILE A 107 4.73 14.89 9.35
N PHE A 108 4.84 14.58 8.06
CA PHE A 108 5.39 15.48 7.05
C PHE A 108 4.33 16.39 6.43
N ARG A 109 3.16 15.80 6.09
CA ARG A 109 2.02 16.52 5.50
C ARG A 109 0.69 16.01 6.04
N SER A 110 -0.16 16.92 6.49
CA SER A 110 -1.55 16.67 6.88
C SER A 110 -2.37 17.96 6.65
N PRO A 111 -3.52 17.90 5.96
CA PRO A 111 -4.05 16.74 5.26
C PRO A 111 -3.21 16.37 4.03
N SER A 112 -3.17 15.09 3.68
CA SER A 112 -2.42 14.62 2.51
C SER A 112 -3.25 14.49 1.23
N GLY A 113 -4.55 14.70 1.32
CA GLY A 113 -5.48 14.46 0.21
C GLY A 113 -5.69 12.98 -0.08
N MET A 114 -5.64 12.12 0.93
CA MET A 114 -5.65 10.66 0.79
C MET A 114 -4.49 10.17 -0.11
N SER A 115 -3.28 10.66 0.22
CA SER A 115 -2.07 10.18 -0.46
C SER A 115 -1.96 8.66 -0.40
N ASN A 116 -1.49 8.06 -1.50
CA ASN A 116 -1.20 6.65 -1.61
C ASN A 116 0.25 6.48 -2.11
N GLY A 117 0.49 6.17 -3.37
CA GLY A 117 1.84 6.03 -3.92
C GLY A 117 2.67 7.30 -3.84
N ILE A 118 3.94 7.16 -3.47
CA ILE A 118 4.93 8.24 -3.39
C ILE A 118 6.18 7.82 -4.17
N LYS A 119 6.70 8.72 -5.00
CA LYS A 119 8.04 8.60 -5.62
C LYS A 119 8.73 9.95 -5.62
N PHE A 120 10.05 9.93 -5.81
CA PHE A 120 10.84 11.15 -5.99
C PHE A 120 11.35 11.22 -7.42
N ASP A 121 11.19 12.38 -8.07
CA ASP A 121 11.76 12.62 -9.40
C ASP A 121 13.28 12.82 -9.34
N ALA A 122 13.92 12.94 -10.50
CA ALA A 122 15.37 13.12 -10.60
C ALA A 122 15.87 14.43 -9.95
N ASP A 123 15.01 15.44 -9.83
CA ASP A 123 15.31 16.71 -9.15
C ASP A 123 15.09 16.65 -7.64
N GLY A 124 14.60 15.52 -7.14
CA GLY A 124 14.32 15.29 -5.73
C GLY A 124 12.99 15.85 -5.24
N ASN A 125 12.06 16.19 -6.15
CA ASN A 125 10.69 16.55 -5.76
C ASN A 125 9.84 15.31 -5.49
N MET A 126 8.95 15.41 -4.51
CA MET A 126 8.02 14.35 -4.18
C MET A 126 6.81 14.35 -5.11
N ILE A 127 6.57 13.23 -5.79
CA ILE A 127 5.38 12.99 -6.61
C ILE A 127 4.45 12.08 -5.82
N VAL A 128 3.17 12.47 -5.73
CA VAL A 128 2.17 11.78 -4.90
C VAL A 128 0.90 11.53 -5.69
N ALA A 129 0.42 10.29 -5.67
CA ALA A 129 -0.93 9.94 -6.07
C ALA A 129 -1.88 10.21 -4.89
N GLU A 130 -2.88 11.06 -5.10
CA GLU A 130 -3.91 11.37 -4.11
C GLU A 130 -5.21 10.67 -4.52
N GLY A 131 -5.69 9.76 -3.67
CA GLY A 131 -6.83 8.88 -3.94
C GLY A 131 -8.20 9.53 -3.73
N ALA A 132 -9.21 8.67 -3.62
CA ALA A 132 -10.61 9.04 -3.33
C ALA A 132 -10.90 9.04 -1.82
N ASP A 133 -12.17 9.10 -1.45
CA ASP A 133 -12.71 9.21 -0.10
C ASP A 133 -12.42 10.60 0.52
N PHE A 134 -12.95 11.64 -0.13
CA PHE A 134 -12.66 13.06 0.14
C PHE A 134 -11.19 13.42 -0.09
N GLY A 135 -10.47 12.61 -0.87
CA GLY A 135 -9.11 12.88 -1.29
C GLY A 135 -9.00 13.79 -2.50
N GLY A 136 -7.76 13.98 -2.98
CA GLY A 136 -7.48 14.91 -4.07
C GLY A 136 -7.92 14.40 -5.44
N ARG A 137 -7.95 13.09 -5.67
CA ARG A 137 -8.20 12.43 -6.95
C ARG A 137 -7.33 13.02 -8.07
N ARG A 138 -6.03 13.13 -7.78
CA ARG A 138 -5.07 13.84 -8.63
C ARG A 138 -3.65 13.34 -8.36
N VAL A 139 -2.73 13.79 -9.20
CA VAL A 139 -1.29 13.64 -8.95
C VAL A 139 -0.70 15.00 -8.63
N THR A 140 0.09 15.08 -7.56
CA THR A 140 0.76 16.32 -7.12
C THR A 140 2.27 16.16 -7.14
N LYS A 141 2.96 17.31 -7.33
CA LYS A 141 4.41 17.45 -7.22
C LYS A 141 4.73 18.44 -6.10
N THR A 142 5.51 18.02 -5.12
CA THR A 142 5.95 18.88 -4.01
C THR A 142 7.42 19.21 -4.19
N ASP A 143 7.73 20.49 -4.27
CA ASP A 143 9.10 21.00 -4.16
C ASP A 143 9.57 20.82 -2.71
N MET A 144 10.53 19.90 -2.50
CA MET A 144 11.00 19.55 -1.17
C MET A 144 11.80 20.65 -0.48
N LYS A 145 12.28 21.67 -1.22
CA LYS A 145 13.02 22.82 -0.66
C LYS A 145 12.07 23.86 -0.06
N THR A 146 10.93 24.07 -0.73
CA THR A 146 9.95 25.12 -0.35
C THR A 146 8.74 24.55 0.37
N GLY A 147 8.47 23.24 0.28
CA GLY A 147 7.28 22.57 0.77
C GLY A 147 6.02 22.85 -0.06
N LYS A 148 6.12 23.60 -1.17
CA LYS A 148 4.98 23.89 -2.04
C LYS A 148 4.59 22.69 -2.87
N SER A 149 3.28 22.39 -2.90
CA SER A 149 2.72 21.33 -3.73
C SER A 149 1.93 21.92 -4.90
N TYR A 150 2.11 21.34 -6.07
CA TYR A 150 1.46 21.73 -7.33
C TYR A 150 0.67 20.53 -7.87
N ILE A 151 -0.52 20.79 -8.45
CA ILE A 151 -1.27 19.76 -9.18
C ILE A 151 -0.63 19.60 -10.55
N ILE A 152 -0.20 18.39 -10.90
CA ILE A 152 0.38 18.07 -12.21
C ILE A 152 -0.56 17.25 -13.10
N ALA A 153 -1.54 16.56 -12.50
CA ALA A 153 -2.64 15.91 -13.21
C ALA A 153 -3.87 15.87 -12.31
N GLY A 154 -4.97 16.46 -12.71
CA GLY A 154 -6.23 16.49 -11.96
C GLY A 154 -7.43 15.97 -12.75
N LEU A 155 -7.37 16.04 -14.06
CA LEU A 155 -8.44 15.60 -14.96
C LEU A 155 -7.87 14.86 -16.17
N TYR A 156 -8.65 13.92 -16.68
CA TYR A 156 -8.43 13.35 -18.00
C TYR A 156 -9.71 13.44 -18.82
N ASN A 157 -9.61 14.03 -20.03
CA ASN A 157 -10.76 14.33 -20.89
C ASN A 157 -11.90 15.06 -20.16
N GLY A 158 -11.55 16.05 -19.31
CA GLY A 158 -12.50 16.86 -18.55
C GLY A 158 -13.17 16.17 -17.36
N ARG A 159 -12.77 14.96 -17.02
CA ARG A 159 -13.31 14.19 -15.88
C ARG A 159 -12.24 13.94 -14.83
N PRO A 160 -12.60 13.98 -13.54
CA PRO A 160 -11.69 13.57 -12.45
C PRO A 160 -11.18 12.14 -12.64
N PHE A 161 -9.98 11.85 -12.12
CA PHE A 161 -9.51 10.48 -11.96
C PHE A 161 -10.39 9.72 -10.96
N ASN A 162 -10.36 8.38 -11.01
CA ASN A 162 -11.13 7.55 -10.09
C ASN A 162 -10.54 7.59 -8.67
N ALA A 163 -9.31 7.14 -8.51
CA ALA A 163 -8.54 7.20 -7.26
C ALA A 163 -7.07 6.89 -7.56
N PRO A 164 -6.28 7.88 -8.05
CA PRO A 164 -4.84 7.66 -8.27
C PRO A 164 -4.20 6.94 -7.10
N ASN A 165 -3.51 5.81 -7.39
CA ASN A 165 -3.07 4.86 -6.39
C ASN A 165 -1.54 4.78 -6.34
N ASP A 166 -0.88 4.00 -7.19
CA ASP A 166 0.57 3.89 -7.16
C ASP A 166 1.26 4.61 -8.33
N ILE A 167 2.55 4.90 -8.16
CA ILE A 167 3.32 5.73 -9.08
C ILE A 167 4.68 5.11 -9.36
N THR A 168 5.16 5.24 -10.62
CA THR A 168 6.56 5.06 -10.98
C THR A 168 7.01 6.13 -11.98
N ILE A 169 8.32 6.35 -12.08
CA ILE A 169 8.90 7.40 -12.95
C ILE A 169 10.02 6.76 -13.77
N ASP A 170 10.06 7.04 -15.07
CA ASP A 170 11.12 6.56 -15.94
C ASP A 170 12.31 7.54 -16.06
N LYS A 171 13.38 7.10 -16.72
CA LYS A 171 14.59 7.92 -16.93
C LYS A 171 14.37 9.17 -17.81
N LYS A 172 13.26 9.24 -18.54
CA LYS A 172 12.86 10.40 -19.34
C LYS A 172 12.00 11.40 -18.55
N GLY A 173 11.74 11.10 -17.26
CA GLY A 173 10.91 11.94 -16.38
C GLY A 173 9.40 11.77 -16.61
N ARG A 174 8.96 10.76 -17.36
CA ARG A 174 7.55 10.44 -17.52
C ARG A 174 7.05 9.73 -16.26
N ILE A 175 5.89 10.14 -15.79
CA ILE A 175 5.28 9.62 -14.58
C ILE A 175 4.15 8.68 -14.99
N TYR A 176 4.18 7.45 -14.48
CA TYR A 176 3.15 6.44 -14.71
C TYR A 176 2.41 6.23 -13.39
N PHE A 177 1.09 6.25 -13.43
CA PHE A 177 0.27 6.02 -12.24
C PHE A 177 -0.96 5.18 -12.56
N SER A 178 -1.37 4.36 -11.62
CA SER A 178 -2.60 3.59 -11.68
C SER A 178 -3.78 4.37 -11.13
N ASP A 179 -4.98 4.15 -11.69
CA ASP A 179 -6.20 4.84 -11.31
C ASP A 179 -7.37 3.87 -11.08
N PRO A 180 -7.26 2.96 -10.08
CA PRO A 180 -8.36 2.08 -9.71
C PRO A 180 -9.42 2.82 -8.90
N ARG A 181 -10.49 2.12 -8.54
CA ARG A 181 -11.41 2.52 -7.48
C ARG A 181 -11.65 1.33 -6.56
N TYR A 182 -11.16 1.43 -5.33
CA TYR A 182 -11.45 0.47 -4.26
C TYR A 182 -12.52 1.01 -3.32
N LEU A 183 -12.35 2.22 -2.85
CA LEU A 183 -13.17 2.88 -1.86
C LEU A 183 -13.42 4.34 -2.26
N GLY A 184 -14.40 4.97 -1.61
CA GLY A 184 -14.70 6.39 -1.75
C GLY A 184 -16.16 6.66 -2.06
N HIS A 185 -16.64 7.81 -1.59
CA HIS A 185 -18.03 8.26 -1.75
C HIS A 185 -18.29 8.90 -3.11
N GLU A 186 -17.23 9.39 -3.76
CA GLU A 186 -17.33 10.10 -5.03
C GLU A 186 -17.72 9.16 -6.17
N PRO A 187 -18.35 9.67 -7.24
CA PRO A 187 -18.62 8.90 -8.44
C PRO A 187 -17.36 8.30 -9.05
N VAL A 188 -17.49 7.18 -9.76
CA VAL A 188 -16.47 6.65 -10.66
C VAL A 188 -16.63 7.40 -11.97
N ASP A 189 -15.72 8.34 -12.27
CA ASP A 189 -15.86 9.28 -13.37
C ASP A 189 -15.17 8.79 -14.66
N GLN A 190 -14.05 8.08 -14.53
CA GLN A 190 -13.40 7.49 -15.69
C GLN A 190 -14.07 6.18 -16.12
N PRO A 191 -14.23 5.94 -17.42
CA PRO A 191 -15.01 4.79 -17.94
C PRO A 191 -14.34 3.44 -17.66
N VAL A 192 -13.03 3.44 -17.43
CA VAL A 192 -12.23 2.25 -17.13
C VAL A 192 -11.23 2.57 -16.01
N MET A 193 -10.81 1.55 -15.28
CA MET A 193 -9.67 1.63 -14.37
C MET A 193 -8.41 1.40 -15.22
N ALA A 194 -7.50 2.37 -15.22
CA ALA A 194 -6.42 2.42 -16.19
C ALA A 194 -5.08 2.78 -15.55
N VAL A 195 -4.00 2.52 -16.29
CA VAL A 195 -2.72 3.17 -16.02
C VAL A 195 -2.58 4.35 -16.97
N TYR A 196 -2.20 5.49 -16.40
CA TYR A 196 -1.96 6.74 -17.11
C TYR A 196 -0.48 7.07 -17.11
N ARG A 197 -0.07 7.88 -18.09
CA ARG A 197 1.27 8.47 -18.19
C ARG A 197 1.14 9.99 -18.28
N ILE A 198 1.92 10.70 -17.49
CA ILE A 198 2.12 12.15 -17.60
C ILE A 198 3.50 12.37 -18.23
N ASP A 199 3.55 13.06 -19.34
CA ASP A 199 4.79 13.43 -20.01
C ASP A 199 5.40 14.73 -19.42
N PRO A 200 6.69 15.00 -19.62
CA PRO A 200 7.34 16.22 -19.10
C PRO A 200 6.71 17.54 -19.57
N ASP A 201 6.02 17.54 -20.69
CA ASP A 201 5.27 18.70 -21.21
C ASP A 201 3.89 18.88 -20.56
N GLY A 202 3.52 17.97 -19.64
CA GLY A 202 2.24 17.97 -18.94
C GLY A 202 1.10 17.26 -19.67
N SER A 203 1.34 16.69 -20.86
CA SER A 203 0.35 15.88 -21.55
C SER A 203 0.06 14.57 -20.80
N ILE A 204 -1.20 14.14 -20.83
CA ILE A 204 -1.66 12.94 -20.11
C ILE A 204 -2.21 11.92 -21.10
N HIS A 205 -1.78 10.68 -20.98
CA HIS A 205 -2.16 9.58 -21.86
C HIS A 205 -2.70 8.40 -21.02
N MET A 206 -3.81 7.82 -21.43
CA MET A 206 -4.31 6.54 -20.91
C MET A 206 -3.60 5.44 -21.70
N ILE A 207 -2.74 4.65 -21.05
CA ILE A 207 -1.82 3.73 -21.77
C ILE A 207 -2.13 2.25 -21.56
N ILE A 208 -2.82 1.87 -20.47
CA ILE A 208 -3.23 0.50 -20.20
C ILE A 208 -4.67 0.51 -19.70
N THR A 209 -5.54 -0.30 -20.33
CA THR A 209 -6.97 -0.40 -20.03
C THR A 209 -7.45 -1.83 -19.77
N ASP A 210 -6.54 -2.80 -19.85
CA ASP A 210 -6.83 -4.24 -19.79
C ASP A 210 -6.19 -4.93 -18.57
N ALA A 211 -5.69 -4.15 -17.61
CA ALA A 211 -5.12 -4.67 -16.38
C ALA A 211 -6.17 -5.07 -15.33
N GLY A 212 -7.45 -4.79 -15.56
CA GLY A 212 -8.47 -4.89 -14.51
C GLY A 212 -8.33 -3.74 -13.52
N LYS A 213 -8.41 -4.03 -12.22
CA LYS A 213 -8.21 -3.03 -11.17
C LYS A 213 -6.71 -2.92 -10.87
N CYS A 214 -6.00 -2.10 -11.67
CA CYS A 214 -4.57 -1.86 -11.54
C CYS A 214 -4.25 -1.20 -10.19
N ASN A 215 -3.19 -1.67 -9.54
CA ASN A 215 -2.69 -1.13 -8.26
C ASN A 215 -1.22 -0.73 -8.43
N GLY A 216 -0.26 -1.44 -7.85
CA GLY A 216 1.15 -1.14 -7.96
C GLY A 216 1.67 -1.06 -9.39
N VAL A 217 2.58 -0.14 -9.65
CA VAL A 217 3.26 0.05 -10.94
C VAL A 217 4.77 0.22 -10.75
N ALA A 218 5.58 -0.46 -11.57
CA ALA A 218 7.03 -0.33 -11.56
C ALA A 218 7.62 -0.49 -12.95
N ILE A 219 8.75 0.18 -13.21
CA ILE A 219 9.49 0.09 -14.48
C ILE A 219 10.77 -0.71 -14.24
N SER A 220 11.10 -1.61 -15.17
CA SER A 220 12.35 -2.36 -15.15
C SER A 220 13.57 -1.44 -15.24
N PRO A 221 14.73 -1.82 -14.68
CA PRO A 221 15.95 -0.99 -14.72
C PRO A 221 16.40 -0.67 -16.14
N ASP A 222 16.15 -1.54 -17.11
CA ASP A 222 16.46 -1.34 -18.54
C ASP A 222 15.42 -0.47 -19.28
N GLN A 223 14.33 -0.05 -18.61
CA GLN A 223 13.25 0.80 -19.11
C GLN A 223 12.40 0.16 -20.22
N LYS A 224 12.43 -1.17 -20.36
CA LYS A 224 11.72 -1.89 -21.45
C LYS A 224 10.46 -2.62 -20.99
N THR A 225 10.22 -2.68 -19.69
CA THR A 225 9.05 -3.36 -19.13
C THR A 225 8.35 -2.47 -18.10
N LEU A 226 7.04 -2.32 -18.27
CA LEU A 226 6.17 -1.76 -17.24
C LEU A 226 5.45 -2.91 -16.54
N TYR A 227 5.74 -3.11 -15.26
CA TYR A 227 5.03 -4.06 -14.40
C TYR A 227 3.81 -3.39 -13.79
N VAL A 228 2.71 -4.11 -13.78
CA VAL A 228 1.44 -3.68 -13.19
C VAL A 228 0.88 -4.82 -12.37
N VAL A 229 0.54 -4.56 -11.12
CA VAL A 229 -0.23 -5.52 -10.34
C VAL A 229 -1.71 -5.21 -10.44
N SER A 230 -2.53 -6.25 -10.50
CA SER A 230 -3.98 -6.16 -10.46
C SER A 230 -4.54 -6.89 -9.25
N ASN A 231 -5.40 -6.20 -8.52
CA ASN A 231 -6.16 -6.77 -7.40
C ASN A 231 -7.63 -6.39 -7.59
N ASP A 232 -8.28 -7.04 -8.53
CA ASP A 232 -9.67 -6.74 -8.86
C ASP A 232 -10.65 -7.48 -7.93
N ASN A 233 -10.88 -6.89 -6.77
CA ASN A 233 -11.82 -7.40 -5.78
C ASN A 233 -13.31 -7.10 -6.09
N GLY A 234 -13.61 -6.47 -7.23
CA GLY A 234 -14.96 -6.11 -7.66
C GLY A 234 -15.62 -4.95 -6.91
N ALA A 235 -15.05 -4.46 -5.80
CA ALA A 235 -15.62 -3.35 -5.03
C ALA A 235 -15.26 -1.99 -5.63
N THR A 236 -16.16 -1.01 -5.54
CA THR A 236 -15.95 0.37 -6.05
C THR A 236 -16.29 1.46 -5.05
N GLY A 237 -16.75 1.10 -3.85
CA GLY A 237 -17.11 2.04 -2.79
C GLY A 237 -17.72 1.34 -1.59
N PHE A 238 -17.92 2.09 -0.50
CA PHE A 238 -18.47 1.55 0.75
C PHE A 238 -19.97 1.25 0.66
N ASP A 239 -20.73 2.11 -0.01
CA ASP A 239 -22.19 2.16 0.06
C ASP A 239 -22.89 1.78 -1.26
N ARG A 240 -22.14 1.26 -2.24
CA ARG A 240 -22.67 1.01 -3.59
C ARG A 240 -23.20 -0.38 -3.80
N LEU A 241 -22.92 -1.27 -2.86
CA LEU A 241 -23.43 -2.63 -2.88
C LEU A 241 -24.34 -2.86 -1.67
N PRO A 242 -25.46 -3.58 -1.84
CA PRO A 242 -26.28 -4.00 -0.70
C PRO A 242 -25.43 -4.76 0.33
N GLU A 243 -25.78 -4.65 1.61
CA GLU A 243 -25.13 -5.41 2.67
C GLU A 243 -25.15 -6.91 2.35
N GLY A 244 -23.98 -7.56 2.44
CA GLY A 244 -23.83 -8.98 2.12
C GLY A 244 -23.73 -9.32 0.64
N ALA A 245 -23.77 -8.34 -0.27
CA ALA A 245 -23.54 -8.59 -1.69
C ALA A 245 -22.12 -9.13 -1.93
N LYS A 246 -22.06 -10.23 -2.67
CA LYS A 246 -20.78 -10.80 -3.10
C LYS A 246 -20.28 -10.05 -4.32
N THR A 247 -19.06 -9.51 -4.26
CA THR A 247 -18.37 -8.98 -5.42
C THR A 247 -17.78 -10.12 -6.25
N GLN A 248 -17.85 -9.99 -7.56
CA GLN A 248 -17.14 -10.90 -8.46
C GLN A 248 -15.70 -10.41 -8.60
N LYS A 249 -14.75 -11.25 -8.21
CA LYS A 249 -13.33 -10.97 -8.43
C LYS A 249 -13.00 -11.03 -9.93
N GLY A 250 -12.23 -10.02 -10.38
CA GLY A 250 -11.65 -9.99 -11.72
C GLY A 250 -10.20 -10.49 -11.70
N VAL A 251 -9.31 -9.77 -12.41
CA VAL A 251 -7.89 -10.14 -12.54
C VAL A 251 -7.18 -9.99 -11.20
N MET A 252 -6.49 -11.04 -10.77
CA MET A 252 -5.65 -11.09 -9.57
C MET A 252 -4.24 -11.52 -10.01
N ALA A 253 -3.41 -10.58 -10.45
CA ALA A 253 -2.18 -10.95 -11.15
C ALA A 253 -1.04 -9.94 -11.01
N LEU A 254 0.18 -10.45 -11.17
CA LEU A 254 1.36 -9.66 -11.54
C LEU A 254 1.47 -9.70 -13.07
N LEU A 255 1.38 -8.53 -13.70
CA LEU A 255 1.39 -8.33 -15.14
C LEU A 255 2.68 -7.66 -15.60
N ALA A 256 3.09 -7.92 -16.83
CA ALA A 256 4.16 -7.22 -17.51
C ALA A 256 3.69 -6.75 -18.88
N TYR A 257 4.08 -5.54 -19.25
CA TYR A 257 3.86 -4.93 -20.55
C TYR A 257 5.20 -4.53 -21.16
N ASP A 258 5.36 -4.71 -22.46
CA ASP A 258 6.50 -4.12 -23.16
C ASP A 258 6.34 -2.60 -23.18
N LEU A 259 7.38 -1.90 -22.75
CA LEU A 259 7.42 -0.45 -22.71
C LEU A 259 8.31 0.07 -23.84
N ALA A 260 7.68 0.69 -24.82
CA ALA A 260 8.38 1.28 -25.94
C ALA A 260 9.12 2.57 -25.55
N GLU A 261 10.04 3.02 -26.37
CA GLU A 261 10.85 4.21 -26.13
C GLU A 261 10.01 5.50 -26.03
N ASP A 262 8.87 5.56 -26.71
CA ASP A 262 7.89 6.66 -26.61
C ASP A 262 6.98 6.57 -25.39
N GLY A 263 7.11 5.51 -24.56
CA GLY A 263 6.30 5.27 -23.37
C GLY A 263 4.96 4.59 -23.64
N THR A 264 4.77 4.05 -24.83
CA THR A 264 3.62 3.20 -25.15
C THR A 264 3.79 1.83 -24.51
N ALA A 265 2.73 1.31 -23.89
CA ALA A 265 2.69 -0.02 -23.31
C ALA A 265 1.93 -1.00 -24.21
N SER A 266 2.44 -2.22 -24.40
CA SER A 266 1.85 -3.25 -25.25
C SER A 266 2.20 -4.66 -24.77
N ASN A 267 1.70 -5.69 -25.46
CA ASN A 267 2.07 -7.09 -25.26
C ASN A 267 1.91 -7.55 -23.79
N ARG A 268 0.70 -7.41 -23.25
CA ARG A 268 0.36 -7.86 -21.90
C ARG A 268 0.72 -9.32 -21.68
N ARG A 269 1.45 -9.60 -20.61
CA ARG A 269 1.79 -10.96 -20.13
C ARG A 269 1.39 -11.11 -18.67
N VAL A 270 0.89 -12.28 -18.28
CA VAL A 270 0.68 -12.66 -16.89
C VAL A 270 1.95 -13.35 -16.39
N LEU A 271 2.65 -12.77 -15.44
CA LEU A 271 3.83 -13.37 -14.82
C LEU A 271 3.42 -14.30 -13.67
N VAL A 272 2.46 -13.87 -12.84
CA VAL A 272 1.91 -14.66 -11.73
C VAL A 272 0.41 -14.43 -11.67
N ASP A 273 -0.35 -15.52 -11.61
CA ASP A 273 -1.79 -15.51 -11.36
C ASP A 273 -2.06 -15.95 -9.92
N TYR A 274 -2.76 -15.09 -9.16
CA TYR A 274 -3.10 -15.35 -7.76
C TYR A 274 -4.53 -15.85 -7.57
N TYR A 275 -5.36 -15.83 -8.64
CA TYR A 275 -6.75 -16.27 -8.53
C TYR A 275 -6.85 -17.71 -8.02
N PRO A 276 -7.76 -18.06 -7.08
CA PRO A 276 -8.87 -17.24 -6.54
C PRO A 276 -8.51 -16.42 -5.28
N GLU A 277 -7.25 -16.42 -4.85
CA GLU A 277 -6.80 -15.66 -3.70
C GLU A 277 -6.75 -14.16 -4.01
N ASP A 278 -6.49 -13.32 -3.00
CA ASP A 278 -6.31 -11.89 -3.20
C ASP A 278 -4.97 -11.61 -3.89
N GLY A 279 -5.01 -10.72 -4.85
CA GLY A 279 -3.85 -10.30 -5.63
C GLY A 279 -2.90 -9.39 -4.86
N PRO A 280 -1.84 -8.93 -5.55
CA PRO A 280 -0.84 -8.05 -4.95
C PRO A 280 -1.35 -6.60 -4.87
N ASP A 281 -0.62 -5.79 -4.09
CA ASP A 281 -0.87 -4.36 -3.88
C ASP A 281 0.26 -3.53 -4.50
N GLY A 282 1.24 -3.05 -3.74
CA GLY A 282 2.40 -2.33 -4.26
C GLY A 282 3.56 -3.23 -4.67
N LEU A 283 4.51 -2.67 -5.43
CA LEU A 283 5.74 -3.37 -5.81
C LEU A 283 6.90 -2.41 -6.06
N VAL A 284 8.12 -2.96 -6.00
CA VAL A 284 9.37 -2.27 -6.39
C VAL A 284 10.33 -3.26 -7.05
N VAL A 285 11.32 -2.76 -7.78
CA VAL A 285 12.35 -3.58 -8.42
C VAL A 285 13.74 -3.31 -7.82
N ASP A 286 14.61 -4.31 -7.85
CA ASP A 286 16.04 -4.13 -7.58
C ASP A 286 16.84 -3.84 -8.86
N VAL A 287 18.14 -3.59 -8.71
CA VAL A 287 19.04 -3.26 -9.85
C VAL A 287 19.21 -4.41 -10.84
N GLU A 288 18.92 -5.64 -10.44
CA GLU A 288 18.96 -6.84 -11.30
C GLU A 288 17.60 -7.12 -11.97
N GLY A 289 16.56 -6.33 -11.61
CA GLY A 289 15.20 -6.46 -12.14
C GLY A 289 14.32 -7.45 -11.38
N ASN A 290 14.74 -7.97 -10.22
CA ASN A 290 13.86 -8.78 -9.39
C ASN A 290 12.74 -7.91 -8.80
N LEU A 291 11.56 -8.49 -8.68
CA LEU A 291 10.32 -7.83 -8.30
C LEU A 291 9.99 -8.15 -6.84
N TYR A 292 9.87 -7.14 -6.00
CA TYR A 292 9.45 -7.26 -4.60
C TYR A 292 7.99 -6.83 -4.54
N VAL A 293 7.11 -7.77 -4.26
CA VAL A 293 5.66 -7.62 -4.45
C VAL A 293 4.93 -7.82 -3.14
N ALA A 294 4.15 -6.84 -2.72
CA ALA A 294 3.29 -6.91 -1.53
C ALA A 294 2.04 -7.74 -1.84
N VAL A 295 2.00 -9.00 -1.39
CA VAL A 295 0.92 -9.95 -1.71
C VAL A 295 -0.05 -10.04 -0.53
N ARG A 296 -1.32 -9.75 -0.80
CA ARG A 296 -2.39 -9.66 0.22
C ARG A 296 -3.11 -10.98 0.49
N ASN A 297 -2.58 -12.11 0.02
CA ASN A 297 -3.18 -13.42 0.25
C ASN A 297 -3.37 -13.69 1.74
N GLN A 298 -4.63 -13.90 2.18
CA GLN A 298 -4.98 -14.06 3.60
C GLN A 298 -4.34 -15.29 4.26
N LYS A 299 -3.98 -16.31 3.48
CA LYS A 299 -3.36 -17.54 4.00
C LYS A 299 -1.84 -17.44 4.14
N ARG A 300 -1.22 -16.62 3.29
CA ARG A 300 0.23 -16.42 3.26
C ARG A 300 0.55 -14.98 2.87
N PRO A 301 0.20 -13.99 3.74
CA PRO A 301 0.48 -12.60 3.45
C PRO A 301 1.98 -12.33 3.58
N GLY A 302 2.52 -11.45 2.73
CA GLY A 302 3.95 -11.13 2.80
C GLY A 302 4.50 -10.51 1.53
N ILE A 303 5.81 -10.28 1.54
CA ILE A 303 6.54 -9.83 0.36
C ILE A 303 7.10 -11.03 -0.36
N TYR A 304 6.71 -11.17 -1.61
CA TYR A 304 7.23 -12.18 -2.52
C TYR A 304 8.28 -11.54 -3.44
N VAL A 305 9.42 -12.17 -3.54
CA VAL A 305 10.45 -11.73 -4.48
C VAL A 305 10.41 -12.65 -5.70
N TYR A 306 10.17 -12.06 -6.87
CA TYR A 306 10.14 -12.80 -8.12
C TYR A 306 11.29 -12.39 -9.04
N SER A 307 11.75 -13.33 -9.86
CA SER A 307 12.57 -12.98 -11.01
C SER A 307 11.77 -12.17 -12.04
N PRO A 308 12.42 -11.50 -13.01
CA PRO A 308 11.71 -10.82 -14.11
C PRO A 308 10.77 -11.73 -14.92
N GLN A 309 10.93 -13.06 -14.79
CA GLN A 309 10.08 -14.05 -15.47
C GLN A 309 8.96 -14.59 -14.58
N GLY A 310 8.80 -14.07 -13.35
CA GLY A 310 7.74 -14.48 -12.42
C GLY A 310 8.06 -15.72 -11.57
N LYS A 311 9.32 -16.21 -11.54
CA LYS A 311 9.72 -17.28 -10.65
C LYS A 311 9.91 -16.74 -9.23
N GLU A 312 9.25 -17.32 -8.21
CA GLU A 312 9.47 -16.99 -6.80
C GLU A 312 10.91 -17.33 -6.39
N LEU A 313 11.63 -16.33 -5.87
CA LEU A 313 13.00 -16.41 -5.39
C LEU A 313 13.08 -16.38 -3.87
N ALA A 314 12.21 -15.59 -3.22
CA ALA A 314 12.17 -15.45 -1.77
C ALA A 314 10.78 -15.04 -1.29
N TYR A 315 10.55 -15.26 -0.01
CA TYR A 315 9.33 -14.87 0.69
C TYR A 315 9.66 -14.28 2.07
N ILE A 316 9.07 -13.14 2.38
CA ILE A 316 9.18 -12.44 3.66
C ILE A 316 7.80 -12.38 4.29
N PRO A 317 7.52 -13.15 5.36
CA PRO A 317 6.23 -13.11 6.03
C PRO A 317 6.01 -11.77 6.72
N THR A 318 4.81 -11.20 6.57
CA THR A 318 4.38 -9.96 7.21
C THR A 318 2.90 -10.07 7.60
N GLU A 319 2.38 -9.13 8.39
CA GLU A 319 0.95 -8.87 8.36
C GLU A 319 0.55 -8.44 6.93
N ILE A 320 -0.74 -8.29 6.64
CA ILE A 320 -1.19 -7.99 5.27
C ILE A 320 -0.48 -6.72 4.75
N PRO A 321 0.46 -6.88 3.79
CA PRO A 321 1.24 -5.77 3.29
C PRO A 321 0.45 -4.95 2.27
N THR A 322 0.90 -3.71 2.08
CA THR A 322 0.31 -2.77 1.14
C THR A 322 1.34 -2.31 0.11
N ASN A 323 2.51 -1.85 0.55
CA ASN A 323 3.52 -1.35 -0.38
C ASN A 323 4.94 -1.64 0.10
N VAL A 324 5.92 -1.42 -0.77
CA VAL A 324 7.34 -1.64 -0.52
C VAL A 324 8.19 -0.58 -1.21
N GLY A 325 9.35 -0.26 -0.61
CA GLY A 325 10.31 0.66 -1.20
C GLY A 325 11.71 0.44 -0.63
N PHE A 326 12.73 0.53 -1.46
CA PHE A 326 14.11 0.49 -0.99
C PHE A 326 14.55 1.84 -0.44
N GLY A 327 15.41 1.82 0.57
CA GLY A 327 16.14 3.00 1.03
C GLY A 327 17.15 3.51 0.01
N ARG A 328 17.90 4.56 0.36
CA ARG A 328 18.96 5.17 -0.48
C ARG A 328 20.28 5.23 0.27
N GLY A 329 21.40 5.36 -0.45
CA GLY A 329 22.73 5.45 0.14
C GLY A 329 23.07 4.22 0.97
N ASP A 330 23.40 4.40 2.24
CA ASP A 330 23.73 3.31 3.17
C ASP A 330 22.54 2.35 3.39
N GLU A 331 21.32 2.79 3.09
CA GLU A 331 20.10 2.00 3.19
C GLU A 331 19.65 1.40 1.83
N SER A 332 20.47 1.48 0.76
CA SER A 332 20.10 1.00 -0.59
C SER A 332 19.73 -0.50 -0.65
N LYS A 333 20.23 -1.28 0.30
CA LYS A 333 19.89 -2.72 0.48
C LYS A 333 18.85 -2.96 1.58
N THR A 334 18.21 -1.94 2.09
CA THR A 334 17.12 -2.08 3.07
C THR A 334 15.79 -1.92 2.38
N LEU A 335 14.97 -2.97 2.45
CA LEU A 335 13.59 -2.93 2.01
C LEU A 335 12.71 -2.42 3.16
N TYR A 336 11.95 -1.35 2.91
CA TYR A 336 10.93 -0.83 3.79
C TYR A 336 9.57 -1.32 3.31
N ILE A 337 8.70 -1.69 4.26
CA ILE A 337 7.42 -2.35 3.99
C ILE A 337 6.35 -1.64 4.78
N THR A 338 5.30 -1.21 4.12
CA THR A 338 4.05 -0.79 4.77
C THR A 338 3.12 -1.98 4.88
N ALA A 339 2.56 -2.20 6.07
CA ALA A 339 1.60 -3.26 6.31
C ALA A 339 0.69 -2.87 7.49
N GLY A 340 -0.61 -3.12 7.39
CA GLY A 340 -1.56 -2.70 8.41
C GLY A 340 -1.41 -1.21 8.75
N LYS A 341 -1.08 -0.91 10.01
CA LYS A 341 -0.84 0.46 10.52
C LYS A 341 0.63 0.77 10.75
N SER A 342 1.51 -0.03 10.18
CA SER A 342 2.92 -0.10 10.56
C SER A 342 3.86 0.17 9.40
N LEU A 343 5.09 0.55 9.75
CA LEU A 343 6.25 0.54 8.86
C LEU A 343 7.25 -0.49 9.38
N TYR A 344 7.75 -1.32 8.49
CA TYR A 344 8.79 -2.31 8.77
C TYR A 344 10.02 -2.09 7.90
N ARG A 345 11.14 -2.71 8.27
CA ARG A 345 12.30 -2.85 7.41
C ARG A 345 12.92 -4.24 7.52
N ILE A 346 13.63 -4.63 6.46
CA ILE A 346 14.44 -5.84 6.42
C ILE A 346 15.66 -5.62 5.53
N LYS A 347 16.82 -6.17 5.90
CA LYS A 347 18.03 -6.11 5.07
C LYS A 347 17.96 -7.18 3.98
N MET A 348 18.22 -6.74 2.74
CA MET A 348 18.29 -7.57 1.55
C MET A 348 19.73 -7.72 1.08
N MET A 349 19.99 -8.72 0.24
CA MET A 349 21.31 -8.88 -0.40
C MET A 349 21.44 -8.01 -1.65
N LYS A 350 20.32 -7.64 -2.26
CA LYS A 350 20.23 -6.82 -3.47
C LYS A 350 20.03 -5.35 -3.13
N GLU A 351 20.49 -4.50 -4.03
CA GLU A 351 20.26 -3.05 -3.98
C GLU A 351 18.99 -2.67 -4.75
N GLY A 352 18.18 -1.80 -4.18
CA GLY A 352 16.98 -1.30 -4.85
C GLY A 352 17.33 -0.41 -6.06
N TYR A 353 16.54 -0.58 -7.14
CA TYR A 353 16.67 0.31 -8.28
C TYR A 353 16.15 1.71 -7.92
N GLN A 354 16.94 2.73 -8.18
CA GLN A 354 16.59 4.13 -7.96
C GLN A 354 16.86 4.93 -9.25
N LEU A 355 16.03 5.94 -9.52
CA LEU A 355 16.36 6.91 -10.55
C LEU A 355 17.64 7.65 -10.12
N SER A 356 18.66 7.56 -10.94
CA SER A 356 19.83 8.43 -10.84
C SER A 356 19.53 9.77 -11.53
N LYS A 357 20.16 10.83 -11.02
CA LYS A 357 20.23 12.09 -11.77
C LYS A 357 20.88 11.92 -13.12
#